data_6a1cba9d8cce22db5b4c1b0c2147a37b
#
_entry.id   6a1cba9d8cce22db5b4c1b0c2147a37b
#
_cell.length_a   1.000
_cell.length_b   1.000
_cell.length_c   1.000
_cell.angle_alpha   90.00
_cell.angle_beta   90.00
_cell.angle_gamma   90.00
#
_symmetry.space_group_name_H-M   'P 1'
#
loop_
_entity.id
_entity.type
_entity.pdbx_description
1 polymer ?
#
loop_
_entity_poly.entity_id
_entity_poly.type
_entity_poly.pdbx_seq_one_letter_code
_entity_poly.pdbx_strand_id
1 'polypeptide(L)'
;VTVDKDMHILVVDDFYTMTQLVRGLLKSLGFRNIEEARDGGSALQKMAEKSYGLVISDWNMKPMSGIELLRAIRASGDNVPFILVTAENTVENVLEAKAAGVNGYIMKPFNAGTLKSRLVAVLGDF
;
A
#
# COMPACT_ATOMS: atom_id res chain seq x y z
N VAL A 1 17.85 3.50 11.96
CA VAL A 1 17.79 4.07 10.61
C VAL A 1 16.53 4.91 10.48
N THR A 2 16.70 6.13 10.05
CA THR A 2 15.58 7.06 9.86
C THR A 2 14.86 6.74 8.56
N VAL A 3 13.52 6.74 8.60
CA VAL A 3 12.71 6.55 7.40
C VAL A 3 12.85 7.78 6.49
N ASP A 4 13.08 7.54 5.20
CA ASP A 4 13.20 8.60 4.21
C ASP A 4 11.81 9.17 3.87
N LYS A 5 11.55 10.40 4.28
CA LYS A 5 10.26 11.08 4.03
C LYS A 5 10.12 11.53 2.58
N ASP A 6 11.19 11.46 1.79
CA ASP A 6 11.18 11.80 0.38
C ASP A 6 10.99 10.56 -0.52
N MET A 7 10.88 9.36 0.06
CA MET A 7 10.60 8.18 -0.73
C MET A 7 9.30 8.33 -1.51
N HIS A 8 9.23 7.72 -2.67
CA HIS A 8 8.00 7.70 -3.45
C HIS A 8 7.04 6.64 -2.91
N ILE A 9 5.81 7.04 -2.64
CA ILE A 9 4.75 6.14 -2.15
C ILE A 9 3.65 6.08 -3.19
N LEU A 10 3.21 4.87 -3.52
CA LEU A 10 2.11 4.66 -4.44
C LEU A 10 0.88 4.20 -3.66
N VAL A 11 -0.21 4.94 -3.81
CA VAL A 11 -1.51 4.61 -3.21
C VAL A 11 -2.44 4.12 -4.31
N VAL A 12 -2.94 2.90 -4.17
CA VAL A 12 -3.76 2.25 -5.20
C VAL A 12 -5.14 1.95 -4.65
N ASP A 13 -6.16 2.57 -5.24
CA ASP A 13 -7.55 2.36 -4.85
C ASP A 13 -8.43 2.89 -5.98
N ASP A 14 -9.48 2.16 -6.35
CA ASP A 14 -10.40 2.60 -7.40
C ASP A 14 -11.40 3.65 -6.86
N PHE A 15 -11.40 3.89 -5.56
CA PHE A 15 -12.27 4.89 -4.92
C PHE A 15 -11.47 6.16 -4.61
N TYR A 16 -11.78 7.23 -5.35
CA TYR A 16 -11.03 8.49 -5.27
C TYR A 16 -10.96 9.07 -3.86
N THR A 17 -12.08 9.05 -3.15
CA THR A 17 -12.13 9.61 -1.78
C THR A 17 -11.12 8.90 -0.86
N MET A 18 -10.97 7.58 -1.03
CA MET A 18 -10.02 6.81 -0.22
C MET A 18 -8.57 7.17 -0.54
N THR A 19 -8.22 7.34 -1.82
CA THR A 19 -6.84 7.74 -2.16
C THR A 19 -6.53 9.13 -1.59
N GLN A 20 -7.48 10.04 -1.59
CA GLN A 20 -7.28 11.37 -1.02
C GLN A 20 -7.12 11.31 0.50
N LEU A 21 -7.91 10.47 1.16
CA LEU A 21 -7.79 10.27 2.61
C LEU A 21 -6.40 9.74 2.98
N VAL A 22 -5.96 8.68 2.32
CA VAL A 22 -4.65 8.07 2.59
C VAL A 22 -3.53 9.07 2.29
N ARG A 23 -3.63 9.78 1.17
CA ARG A 23 -2.65 10.81 0.81
C ARG A 23 -2.54 11.89 1.89
N GLY A 24 -3.68 12.37 2.36
CA GLY A 24 -3.71 13.38 3.42
C GLY A 24 -3.06 12.91 4.71
N LEU A 25 -3.34 11.67 5.10
CA LEU A 25 -2.75 11.08 6.30
C LEU A 25 -1.23 10.92 6.14
N LEU A 26 -0.77 10.46 4.98
CA LEU A 26 0.66 10.32 4.73
C LEU A 26 1.38 11.68 4.76
N LYS A 27 0.77 12.70 4.19
CA LYS A 27 1.33 14.05 4.24
C LYS A 27 1.41 14.58 5.66
N SER A 28 0.39 14.32 6.48
CA SER A 28 0.40 14.72 7.88
C SER A 28 1.51 14.03 8.67
N LEU A 29 1.96 12.88 8.23
CA LEU A 29 3.08 12.14 8.84
C LEU A 29 4.44 12.57 8.29
N GLY A 30 4.46 13.50 7.34
CA GLY A 30 5.69 14.08 6.81
C GLY A 30 6.15 13.57 5.45
N PHE A 31 5.44 12.62 4.84
CA PHE A 31 5.80 12.12 3.52
C PHE A 31 5.40 13.12 2.44
N ARG A 32 6.26 13.33 1.45
CA ARG A 32 6.10 14.38 0.46
C ARG A 32 5.80 13.90 -0.95
N ASN A 33 6.22 12.69 -1.31
CA ASN A 33 6.13 12.20 -2.69
C ASN A 33 5.14 11.04 -2.79
N ILE A 34 3.85 11.40 -2.91
CA ILE A 34 2.76 10.44 -2.91
C ILE A 34 2.08 10.49 -4.28
N GLU A 35 2.00 9.32 -4.94
CA GLU A 35 1.31 9.18 -6.21
C GLU A 35 0.14 8.22 -6.06
N GLU A 36 -0.80 8.30 -6.98
CA GLU A 36 -2.04 7.54 -6.94
C GLU A 36 -2.22 6.74 -8.21
N ALA A 37 -2.81 5.56 -8.08
CA ALA A 37 -3.27 4.76 -9.21
C ALA A 37 -4.67 4.25 -8.88
N ARG A 38 -5.51 4.12 -9.93
CA ARG A 38 -6.91 3.74 -9.77
C ARG A 38 -7.16 2.26 -9.97
N ASP A 39 -6.18 1.53 -10.47
CA ASP A 39 -6.28 0.10 -10.70
C ASP A 39 -4.90 -0.54 -10.71
N GLY A 40 -4.87 -1.87 -10.73
CA GLY A 40 -3.62 -2.61 -10.69
C GLY A 40 -2.75 -2.41 -11.93
N GLY A 41 -3.39 -2.29 -13.10
CA GLY A 41 -2.67 -2.07 -14.35
C GLY A 41 -1.92 -0.74 -14.35
N SER A 42 -2.59 0.34 -13.93
CA SER A 42 -1.96 1.65 -13.79
C SER A 42 -0.84 1.63 -12.76
N ALA A 43 -1.05 0.91 -11.66
CA ALA A 43 -0.03 0.78 -10.62
C ALA A 43 1.24 0.11 -11.18
N LEU A 44 1.08 -1.00 -11.90
CA LEU A 44 2.21 -1.70 -12.50
C LEU A 44 2.94 -0.83 -13.51
N GLN A 45 2.20 -0.05 -14.29
CA GLN A 45 2.79 0.87 -15.26
C GLN A 45 3.65 1.94 -14.56
N LYS A 46 3.14 2.53 -13.49
CA LYS A 46 3.90 3.52 -12.71
C LYS A 46 5.15 2.90 -12.08
N MET A 47 5.04 1.68 -11.58
CA MET A 47 6.17 0.99 -10.96
C MET A 47 7.25 0.61 -11.97
N ALA A 48 6.90 0.46 -13.25
CA ALA A 48 7.88 0.26 -14.30
C ALA A 48 8.65 1.54 -14.62
N GLU A 49 8.09 2.70 -14.31
CA GLU A 49 8.68 4.00 -14.63
C GLU A 49 9.64 4.53 -13.56
N LYS A 50 9.41 4.18 -12.30
CA LYS A 50 10.25 4.62 -11.19
C LYS A 50 10.20 3.65 -10.02
N SER A 51 11.17 3.78 -9.11
CA SER A 51 11.20 2.97 -7.89
C SER A 51 10.34 3.61 -6.80
N TYR A 52 9.54 2.78 -6.12
CA TYR A 52 8.74 3.20 -4.98
C TYR A 52 9.30 2.57 -3.70
N GLY A 53 9.21 3.31 -2.60
CA GLY A 53 9.61 2.82 -1.29
C GLY A 53 8.48 2.15 -0.52
N LEU A 54 7.24 2.33 -0.98
CA LEU A 54 6.06 1.76 -0.33
C LEU A 54 4.89 1.76 -1.29
N VAL A 55 4.09 0.69 -1.26
CA VAL A 55 2.80 0.61 -1.96
C VAL A 55 1.72 0.35 -0.92
N ILE A 56 0.67 1.16 -0.94
CA ILE A 56 -0.52 0.95 -0.12
C ILE A 56 -1.68 0.72 -1.07
N SER A 57 -2.28 -0.46 -1.01
CA SER A 57 -3.33 -0.85 -1.96
C SER A 57 -4.56 -1.38 -1.26
N ASP A 58 -5.74 -0.95 -1.74
CA ASP A 58 -6.98 -1.59 -1.38
C ASP A 58 -6.99 -3.02 -1.91
N TRP A 59 -7.66 -3.93 -1.20
CA TRP A 59 -7.82 -5.31 -1.66
C TRP A 59 -8.89 -5.40 -2.75
N ASN A 60 -10.03 -4.76 -2.52
CA ASN A 60 -11.21 -4.89 -3.40
C ASN A 60 -11.16 -3.87 -4.54
N MET A 61 -10.54 -4.26 -5.63
CA MET A 61 -10.46 -3.45 -6.86
C MET A 61 -10.76 -4.33 -8.07
N LYS A 62 -11.12 -3.71 -9.17
CA LYS A 62 -11.35 -4.39 -10.45
C LYS A 62 -10.61 -3.63 -11.56
N PRO A 63 -10.18 -4.32 -12.61
CA PRO A 63 -10.27 -5.78 -12.85
C PRO A 63 -9.27 -6.61 -12.04
N MET A 64 -8.23 -5.99 -11.48
CA MET A 64 -7.20 -6.66 -10.69
C MET A 64 -7.38 -6.29 -9.22
N SER A 65 -7.48 -7.29 -8.35
CA SER A 65 -7.55 -7.05 -6.90
C SER A 65 -6.19 -6.65 -6.34
N GLY A 66 -6.17 -6.11 -5.10
CA GLY A 66 -4.93 -5.76 -4.43
C GLY A 66 -4.00 -6.95 -4.23
N ILE A 67 -4.55 -8.13 -3.94
CA ILE A 67 -3.74 -9.34 -3.77
C ILE A 67 -3.14 -9.79 -5.11
N GLU A 68 -3.88 -9.66 -6.20
CA GLU A 68 -3.37 -9.97 -7.54
C GLU A 68 -2.26 -8.99 -7.93
N LEU A 69 -2.41 -7.71 -7.60
CA LEU A 69 -1.38 -6.71 -7.81
C LEU A 69 -0.10 -7.08 -7.03
N LEU A 70 -0.24 -7.44 -5.77
CA LEU A 70 0.89 -7.85 -4.94
C LEU A 70 1.61 -9.05 -5.55
N ARG A 71 0.87 -10.06 -5.98
CA ARG A 71 1.46 -11.24 -6.62
C ARG A 71 2.22 -10.88 -7.88
N ALA A 72 1.68 -9.98 -8.70
CA ALA A 72 2.34 -9.53 -9.92
C ALA A 72 3.65 -8.80 -9.61
N ILE A 73 3.64 -7.94 -8.60
CA ILE A 73 4.83 -7.21 -8.17
C ILE A 73 5.91 -8.18 -7.68
N ARG A 74 5.54 -9.15 -6.85
CA ARG A 74 6.50 -10.13 -6.34
C ARG A 74 7.04 -11.04 -7.44
N ALA A 75 6.19 -11.41 -8.41
CA ALA A 75 6.62 -12.22 -9.54
C ALA A 75 7.64 -11.51 -10.42
N SER A 76 7.63 -10.18 -10.45
CA SER A 76 8.64 -9.40 -11.18
C SER A 76 9.98 -9.30 -10.45
N GLY A 77 10.07 -9.84 -9.24
CA GLY A 77 11.29 -9.76 -8.43
C GLY A 77 11.36 -8.52 -7.54
N ASP A 78 10.32 -7.69 -7.52
CA ASP A 78 10.31 -6.47 -6.73
C ASP A 78 9.81 -6.78 -5.31
N ASN A 79 10.64 -6.44 -4.32
CA ASN A 79 10.35 -6.66 -2.91
C ASN A 79 9.89 -5.38 -2.19
N VAL A 80 9.33 -4.43 -2.92
CA VAL A 80 8.85 -3.17 -2.35
C VAL A 80 7.93 -3.45 -1.15
N PRO A 81 8.09 -2.72 -0.03
CA PRO A 81 7.14 -2.82 1.08
C PRO A 81 5.72 -2.58 0.60
N PHE A 82 4.81 -3.48 0.95
CA PHE A 82 3.44 -3.47 0.46
C PHE A 82 2.48 -3.64 1.62
N ILE A 83 1.50 -2.73 1.72
CA ILE A 83 0.46 -2.77 2.73
C ILE A 83 -0.88 -2.94 2.03
N LEU A 84 -1.65 -3.97 2.44
CA LEU A 84 -3.02 -4.16 1.97
C LEU A 84 -4.00 -3.53 2.93
N VAL A 85 -5.01 -2.85 2.39
CA VAL A 85 -6.08 -2.22 3.14
C VAL A 85 -7.39 -2.92 2.78
N THR A 86 -8.15 -3.36 3.77
CA THR A 86 -9.36 -4.14 3.54
C THR A 86 -10.40 -3.93 4.62
N ALA A 87 -11.67 -4.14 4.29
CA ALA A 87 -12.76 -4.16 5.26
C ALA A 87 -12.98 -5.55 5.86
N GLU A 88 -12.29 -6.57 5.35
CA GLU A 88 -12.47 -7.95 5.79
C GLU A 88 -11.27 -8.44 6.59
N ASN A 89 -11.55 -9.18 7.67
CA ASN A 89 -10.52 -9.66 8.60
C ASN A 89 -10.74 -11.14 8.90
N THR A 90 -10.83 -11.94 7.84
CA THR A 90 -10.90 -13.39 7.99
C THR A 90 -9.50 -13.98 8.09
N VAL A 91 -9.38 -15.12 8.77
CA VAL A 91 -8.11 -15.83 8.88
C VAL A 91 -7.61 -16.21 7.50
N GLU A 92 -8.51 -16.65 6.62
CA GLU A 92 -8.18 -17.03 5.23
C GLU A 92 -7.56 -15.86 4.47
N ASN A 93 -8.12 -14.66 4.59
CA ASN A 93 -7.61 -13.48 3.89
C ASN A 93 -6.23 -13.09 4.43
N VAL A 94 -6.04 -13.12 5.74
CA VAL A 94 -4.74 -12.80 6.34
C VAL A 94 -3.67 -13.79 5.88
N LEU A 95 -4.00 -15.07 5.86
CA LEU A 95 -3.07 -16.12 5.42
C LEU A 95 -2.74 -15.98 3.93
N GLU A 96 -3.74 -15.66 3.11
CA GLU A 96 -3.54 -15.44 1.68
C GLU A 96 -2.61 -14.25 1.44
N ALA A 97 -2.79 -13.15 2.17
CA ALA A 97 -1.94 -11.97 2.06
C ALA A 97 -0.49 -12.28 2.44
N LYS A 98 -0.30 -13.02 3.54
CA LYS A 98 1.03 -13.45 3.97
C LYS A 98 1.71 -14.34 2.93
N ALA A 99 0.97 -15.29 2.37
CA ALA A 99 1.50 -16.18 1.33
C ALA A 99 1.90 -15.40 0.07
N ALA A 100 1.22 -14.30 -0.22
CA ALA A 100 1.54 -13.45 -1.37
C ALA A 100 2.73 -12.52 -1.13
N GLY A 101 3.21 -12.42 0.12
CA GLY A 101 4.38 -11.61 0.45
C GLY A 101 4.06 -10.19 0.93
N VAL A 102 2.91 -9.99 1.58
CA VAL A 102 2.54 -8.69 2.13
C VAL A 102 3.43 -8.35 3.33
N ASN A 103 3.71 -7.06 3.51
CA ASN A 103 4.48 -6.56 4.64
C ASN A 103 3.60 -5.99 5.75
N GLY A 104 2.40 -5.52 5.42
CA GLY A 104 1.48 -4.98 6.39
C GLY A 104 0.03 -5.13 5.93
N TYR A 105 -0.89 -5.03 6.89
CA TYR A 105 -2.31 -5.26 6.68
C TYR A 105 -3.09 -4.28 7.55
N ILE A 106 -3.99 -3.52 6.96
CA ILE A 106 -4.78 -2.51 7.68
C ILE A 106 -6.25 -2.76 7.46
N MET A 107 -7.01 -2.78 8.56
CA MET A 107 -8.47 -2.90 8.54
C MET A 107 -9.13 -1.54 8.38
N LYS A 108 -10.14 -1.47 7.53
CA LYS A 108 -11.03 -0.30 7.44
C LYS A 108 -12.14 -0.41 8.49
N PRO A 109 -12.56 0.70 9.09
CA PRO A 109 -11.99 2.05 9.00
C PRO A 109 -10.74 2.18 9.85
N PHE A 110 -9.84 3.07 9.46
CA PHE A 110 -8.61 3.32 10.21
C PHE A 110 -8.37 4.83 10.34
N ASN A 111 -7.49 5.20 11.27
CA ASN A 111 -7.13 6.59 11.52
C ASN A 111 -5.62 6.79 11.35
N ALA A 112 -5.16 8.02 11.57
CA ALA A 112 -3.75 8.37 11.42
C ALA A 112 -2.85 7.54 12.35
N GLY A 113 -3.30 7.26 13.56
CA GLY A 113 -2.54 6.46 14.52
C GLY A 113 -2.35 5.02 14.06
N THR A 114 -3.41 4.41 13.55
CA THR A 114 -3.34 3.05 13.00
C THR A 114 -2.40 3.00 11.79
N LEU A 115 -2.53 3.96 10.89
CA LEU A 115 -1.67 4.04 9.71
C LEU A 115 -0.20 4.20 10.13
N LYS A 116 0.09 5.13 11.04
CA LYS A 116 1.46 5.34 11.52
C LYS A 116 2.02 4.07 12.16
N SER A 117 1.24 3.40 12.99
CA SER A 117 1.66 2.16 13.65
C SER A 117 2.08 1.10 12.63
N ARG A 118 1.30 0.94 11.57
CA ARG A 118 1.63 -0.03 10.51
C ARG A 118 2.85 0.40 9.70
N LEU A 119 2.98 1.69 9.43
CA LEU A 119 4.15 2.21 8.72
C LEU A 119 5.42 1.98 9.53
N VAL A 120 5.38 2.22 10.84
CA VAL A 120 6.51 1.94 11.72
C VAL A 120 6.87 0.46 11.70
N ALA A 121 5.87 -0.43 11.74
CA ALA A 121 6.12 -1.87 11.70
C ALA A 121 6.74 -2.32 10.38
N VAL A 122 6.43 -1.64 9.28
CA VAL A 122 6.89 -2.01 7.93
C VAL A 122 8.18 -1.31 7.55
N LEU A 123 8.31 -0.03 7.86
CA LEU A 123 9.41 0.82 7.41
C LEU A 123 10.45 1.12 8.50
N GLY A 124 10.07 1.03 9.76
CA GLY A 124 10.90 1.46 10.88
C GLY A 124 10.40 2.75 11.50
N ASP A 125 11.00 3.14 12.61
CA ASP A 125 10.58 4.32 13.36
C ASP A 125 10.82 5.62 12.59
N PHE A 126 9.91 6.56 12.79
CA PHE A 126 10.05 7.91 12.27
C PHE A 126 9.29 8.93 13.10
#